data_1907e02f7b17fb1bc96a3767bf3c4c3e
#
_entry.id   1907e02f7b17fb1bc96a3767bf3c4c3e
#
_cell.length_a   1.000
_cell.length_b   1.000
_cell.length_c   1.000
_cell.angle_alpha   90.00
_cell.angle_beta   90.00
_cell.angle_gamma   90.00
#
_symmetry.space_group_name_H-M   'P 1'
#
loop_
_entity.id
_entity.type
_entity.pdbx_description
1 polymer ?
#
loop_
_entity_poly.entity_id
_entity_poly.type
_entity_poly.pdbx_seq_one_letter_code
_entity_poly.pdbx_strand_id
1 'polypeptide(L)'
;KSALSGETEFLNRTVRVPWEPLRRVLRMNRIADMKGCNYSVARSSLLAINGFDEEYEGYGREDTDVELRLQHLGLEIGSLKGVALQYHVWHPRREFTPVNDTRLEELKRSKRIHCRQGLTTLTDAEGRDLASKI
;
A
#
# COMPACT_ATOMS: atom_id res chain seq x y z
N LYS A 1 12.18 -9.70 23.84
CA LYS A 1 11.65 -10.88 24.61
C LYS A 1 10.55 -11.61 23.85
N SER A 2 9.62 -10.91 23.19
CA SER A 2 8.49 -11.54 22.45
C SER A 2 8.96 -12.46 21.30
N ALA A 3 10.02 -12.09 20.60
CA ALA A 3 10.57 -12.90 19.52
C ALA A 3 11.15 -14.23 19.99
N LEU A 4 11.66 -14.29 21.23
CA LEU A 4 12.19 -15.52 21.83
C LEU A 4 11.10 -16.40 22.43
N SER A 5 9.94 -15.84 22.75
CA SER A 5 8.78 -16.58 23.26
C SER A 5 7.91 -17.20 22.18
N GLY A 6 8.24 -17.02 20.90
CA GLY A 6 7.44 -17.52 19.78
C GLY A 6 6.20 -16.68 19.44
N GLU A 7 6.02 -15.54 20.10
CA GLU A 7 4.88 -14.63 19.87
C GLU A 7 5.02 -13.79 18.59
N THR A 8 6.21 -13.81 17.96
CA THR A 8 6.47 -13.11 16.70
C THR A 8 6.87 -14.07 15.60
N GLU A 9 6.20 -13.98 14.48
CA GLU A 9 6.62 -14.59 13.23
C GLU A 9 7.74 -13.75 12.60
N PHE A 10 8.64 -14.38 11.85
CA PHE A 10 9.66 -13.70 11.05
C PHE A 10 10.70 -12.87 11.83
N LEU A 11 11.42 -13.50 12.76
CA LEU A 11 12.54 -12.89 13.52
C LEU A 11 13.52 -12.07 12.66
N ASN A 12 13.78 -12.53 11.42
CA ASN A 12 14.67 -11.85 10.48
C ASN A 12 14.18 -10.47 10.05
N ARG A 13 12.89 -10.17 10.22
CA ARG A 13 12.29 -8.87 9.89
C ARG A 13 12.40 -7.85 11.02
N THR A 14 12.82 -8.26 12.21
CA THR A 14 13.00 -7.38 13.37
C THR A 14 14.39 -6.75 13.44
N VAL A 15 15.32 -7.16 12.56
CA VAL A 15 16.68 -6.67 12.55
C VAL A 15 16.77 -5.38 11.75
N ARG A 16 17.29 -4.32 12.40
CA ARG A 16 17.60 -3.06 11.76
C ARG A 16 18.96 -3.13 11.06
N VAL A 17 18.99 -2.84 9.76
CA VAL A 17 20.18 -2.82 8.92
C VAL A 17 20.24 -1.45 8.21
N PRO A 18 20.80 -0.42 8.88
CA PRO A 18 20.82 0.94 8.33
C PRO A 18 21.84 1.11 7.20
N TRP A 19 22.85 0.24 7.13
CA TRP A 19 23.90 0.32 6.13
C TRP A 19 23.44 -0.19 4.77
N GLU A 20 23.32 0.73 3.83
CA GLU A 20 22.72 0.48 2.51
C GLU A 20 23.45 -0.60 1.69
N PRO A 21 24.81 -0.68 1.61
CA PRO A 21 25.48 -1.75 0.88
C PRO A 21 25.12 -3.15 1.39
N LEU A 22 25.03 -3.32 2.73
CA LEU A 22 24.62 -4.60 3.31
C LEU A 22 23.16 -4.95 2.96
N ARG A 23 22.27 -3.96 2.94
CA ARG A 23 20.88 -4.16 2.51
C ARG A 23 20.79 -4.64 1.08
N ARG A 24 21.64 -4.13 0.16
CA ARG A 24 21.74 -4.61 -1.23
C ARG A 24 22.19 -6.06 -1.29
N VAL A 25 23.27 -6.41 -0.58
CA VAL A 25 23.76 -7.79 -0.51
C VAL A 25 22.69 -8.74 0.03
N LEU A 26 21.98 -8.33 1.08
CA LEU A 26 20.88 -9.09 1.67
C LEU A 26 19.57 -9.02 0.86
N ARG A 27 19.57 -8.35 -0.30
CA ARG A 27 18.41 -8.14 -1.17
C ARG A 27 17.19 -7.53 -0.46
N MET A 28 17.43 -6.74 0.58
CA MET A 28 16.36 -6.07 1.35
C MET A 28 15.72 -4.90 0.58
N ASN A 29 16.35 -4.43 -0.47
CA ASN A 29 15.84 -3.41 -1.38
C ASN A 29 14.78 -3.93 -2.37
N ARG A 30 14.57 -5.25 -2.45
CA ARG A 30 13.52 -5.83 -3.28
C ARG A 30 12.16 -5.65 -2.64
N ILE A 31 11.22 -5.20 -3.44
CA ILE A 31 9.82 -5.06 -3.06
C ILE A 31 9.08 -6.25 -3.64
N ALA A 32 8.30 -6.92 -2.81
CA ALA A 32 7.36 -7.94 -3.29
C ALA A 32 6.02 -7.28 -3.62
N ASP A 33 5.46 -6.55 -2.65
CA ASP A 33 4.21 -5.82 -2.76
C ASP A 33 4.22 -4.66 -1.77
N MET A 34 3.59 -3.55 -2.11
CA MET A 34 3.24 -2.51 -1.15
C MET A 34 2.20 -3.05 -0.17
N LYS A 35 2.35 -2.70 1.09
CA LYS A 35 1.38 -3.06 2.14
C LYS A 35 0.76 -1.79 2.69
N GLY A 36 -0.55 -1.68 2.62
CA GLY A 36 -1.31 -0.52 3.06
C GLY A 36 -1.04 -0.10 4.51
N CYS A 37 -0.60 -1.05 5.34
CA CYS A 37 -0.25 -0.77 6.73
C CYS A 37 1.13 -0.12 6.93
N ASN A 38 2.01 -0.08 5.93
CA ASN A 38 3.37 0.45 6.09
C ASN A 38 3.95 0.98 4.78
N TYR A 39 3.50 2.16 4.38
CA TYR A 39 4.09 2.89 3.26
C TYR A 39 4.03 4.41 3.51
N SER A 40 4.79 5.16 2.73
CA SER A 40 4.63 6.60 2.63
C SER A 40 4.72 7.03 1.17
N VAL A 41 3.96 8.05 0.83
CA VAL A 41 3.89 8.62 -0.51
C VAL A 41 3.77 10.15 -0.40
N ALA A 42 4.35 10.88 -1.34
CA ALA A 42 4.17 12.32 -1.40
C ALA A 42 2.69 12.67 -1.62
N ARG A 43 2.17 13.67 -0.90
CA ARG A 43 0.79 14.13 -1.06
C ARG A 43 0.45 14.44 -2.52
N SER A 44 1.35 15.12 -3.22
CA SER A 44 1.17 15.45 -4.65
C SER A 44 0.99 14.20 -5.53
N SER A 45 1.75 13.13 -5.25
CA SER A 45 1.62 11.87 -6.00
C SER A 45 0.29 11.16 -5.71
N LEU A 46 -0.17 11.20 -4.45
CA LEU A 46 -1.47 10.63 -4.09
C LEU A 46 -2.63 11.41 -4.75
N LEU A 47 -2.53 12.73 -4.78
CA LEU A 47 -3.49 13.57 -5.50
C LEU A 47 -3.46 13.31 -7.01
N ALA A 48 -2.27 13.13 -7.60
CA ALA A 48 -2.11 12.86 -9.03
C ALA A 48 -2.75 11.55 -9.48
N ILE A 49 -2.92 10.57 -8.61
CA ILE A 49 -3.63 9.32 -8.88
C ILE A 49 -5.10 9.33 -8.43
N ASN A 50 -5.60 10.46 -7.90
CA ASN A 50 -6.93 10.62 -7.33
C ASN A 50 -7.18 9.80 -6.04
N GLY A 51 -6.12 9.52 -5.26
CA GLY A 51 -6.24 8.81 -3.98
C GLY A 51 -6.50 7.31 -4.10
N PHE A 52 -7.18 6.74 -3.11
CA PHE A 52 -7.67 5.38 -3.14
C PHE A 52 -8.91 5.27 -4.03
N ASP A 53 -9.13 4.11 -4.62
CA ASP A 53 -10.32 3.84 -5.42
C ASP A 53 -11.41 3.23 -4.53
N GLU A 54 -12.47 3.97 -4.29
CA GLU A 54 -13.62 3.57 -3.46
C GLU A 54 -14.46 2.44 -4.11
N GLU A 55 -14.14 2.04 -5.34
CA GLU A 55 -14.73 0.84 -5.94
C GLU A 55 -14.25 -0.46 -5.26
N TYR A 56 -13.10 -0.42 -4.53
CA TYR A 56 -12.62 -1.58 -3.77
C TYR A 56 -13.40 -1.69 -2.45
N GLU A 57 -14.25 -2.68 -2.37
CA GLU A 57 -15.06 -2.96 -1.19
C GLU A 57 -14.44 -4.05 -0.32
N GLY A 58 -14.67 -3.99 0.99
CA GLY A 58 -14.27 -5.01 1.93
C GLY A 58 -12.76 -5.08 2.16
N TYR A 59 -12.11 -6.18 1.77
CA TYR A 59 -10.69 -6.42 2.05
C TYR A 59 -9.94 -6.98 0.86
N GLY A 60 -8.83 -6.34 0.52
CA GLY A 60 -7.80 -6.83 -0.39
C GLY A 60 -7.76 -6.10 -1.74
N ARG A 61 -6.55 -5.91 -2.23
CA ARG A 61 -6.15 -5.27 -3.50
C ARG A 61 -6.16 -3.75 -3.55
N GLU A 62 -6.76 -3.06 -2.61
CA GLU A 62 -6.78 -1.59 -2.55
C GLU A 62 -5.38 -0.97 -2.49
N ASP A 63 -4.46 -1.58 -1.76
CA ASP A 63 -3.06 -1.17 -1.68
C ASP A 63 -2.28 -1.50 -2.96
N THR A 64 -2.53 -2.66 -3.56
CA THR A 64 -1.92 -3.05 -4.84
C THR A 64 -2.40 -2.16 -5.99
N ASP A 65 -3.67 -1.72 -5.97
CA ASP A 65 -4.21 -0.75 -6.93
C ASP A 65 -3.45 0.57 -6.85
N VAL A 66 -3.29 1.13 -5.65
CA VAL A 66 -2.51 2.37 -5.44
C VAL A 66 -1.08 2.19 -5.93
N GLU A 67 -0.42 1.06 -5.61
CA GLU A 67 0.93 0.75 -6.07
C GLU A 67 1.04 0.81 -7.59
N LEU A 68 0.15 0.10 -8.29
CA LEU A 68 0.16 0.05 -9.75
C LEU A 68 -0.10 1.42 -10.38
N ARG A 69 -1.03 2.22 -9.84
CA ARG A 69 -1.30 3.56 -10.36
C ARG A 69 -0.13 4.52 -10.15
N LEU A 70 0.59 4.42 -9.04
CA LEU A 70 1.84 5.16 -8.81
C LEU A 70 2.92 4.74 -9.81
N GLN A 71 3.05 3.44 -10.09
CA GLN A 71 3.97 2.93 -11.12
C GLN A 71 3.56 3.38 -12.54
N HIS A 72 2.28 3.39 -12.86
CA HIS A 72 1.78 3.92 -14.14
C HIS A 72 2.03 5.43 -14.28
N LEU A 73 2.06 6.18 -13.17
CA LEU A 73 2.47 7.59 -13.12
C LEU A 73 3.99 7.77 -13.34
N GLY A 74 4.76 6.68 -13.39
CA GLY A 74 6.21 6.69 -13.58
C GLY A 74 7.03 6.78 -12.29
N LEU A 75 6.41 6.54 -11.14
CA LEU A 75 7.12 6.56 -9.86
C LEU A 75 7.78 5.21 -9.55
N GLU A 76 8.98 5.28 -9.03
CA GLU A 76 9.68 4.12 -8.48
C GLU A 76 9.31 3.90 -7.01
N ILE A 77 9.10 2.64 -6.65
CA ILE A 77 8.79 2.25 -5.28
C ILE A 77 10.04 1.72 -4.60
N GLY A 78 10.43 2.36 -3.52
CA GLY A 78 11.61 2.00 -2.72
C GLY A 78 11.25 1.14 -1.51
N SER A 79 12.11 0.19 -1.15
CA SER A 79 11.95 -0.63 0.05
C SER A 79 12.68 -0.05 1.25
N LEU A 80 11.99 0.11 2.36
CA LEU A 80 12.55 0.51 3.65
C LEU A 80 12.80 -0.68 4.59
N LYS A 81 12.86 -1.91 4.07
CA LYS A 81 13.18 -3.09 4.87
C LYS A 81 14.51 -2.90 5.60
N GLY A 82 14.52 -3.19 6.89
CA GLY A 82 15.69 -3.01 7.76
C GLY A 82 16.00 -1.56 8.15
N VAL A 83 15.27 -0.57 7.66
CA VAL A 83 15.39 0.84 8.08
C VAL A 83 14.19 1.26 8.91
N ALA A 84 13.00 1.15 8.33
CA ALA A 84 11.74 1.40 9.02
C ALA A 84 11.13 0.05 9.45
N LEU A 85 11.05 -0.16 10.76
CA LEU A 85 10.47 -1.35 11.35
C LEU A 85 9.06 -1.03 11.85
N GLN A 86 8.13 -1.91 11.54
CA GLN A 86 6.77 -1.85 12.06
C GLN A 86 6.43 -3.17 12.72
N TYR A 87 5.82 -3.10 13.88
CA TYR A 87 5.27 -4.26 14.59
C TYR A 87 3.76 -4.29 14.36
N HIS A 88 3.30 -5.36 13.72
CA HIS A 88 1.89 -5.58 13.48
C HIS A 88 1.32 -6.40 14.64
N VAL A 89 0.36 -5.82 15.34
CA VAL A 89 -0.34 -6.53 16.43
C VAL A 89 -1.29 -7.55 15.81
N TRP A 90 -1.27 -8.76 16.36
CA TRP A 90 -2.12 -9.83 15.84
C TRP A 90 -3.62 -9.48 15.97
N HIS A 91 -4.34 -9.78 14.92
CA HIS A 91 -5.81 -9.74 14.89
C HIS A 91 -6.32 -10.80 13.90
N PRO A 92 -7.58 -11.26 14.01
CA PRO A 92 -8.17 -12.15 13.01
C PRO A 92 -8.11 -11.53 11.61
N ARG A 93 -7.79 -12.35 10.61
CA ARG A 93 -7.81 -11.90 9.22
C ARG A 93 -9.24 -11.63 8.78
N ARG A 94 -9.42 -10.54 8.04
CA ARG A 94 -10.68 -10.28 7.33
C ARG A 94 -10.80 -11.23 6.14
N GLU A 95 -12.02 -11.56 5.77
CA GLU A 95 -12.28 -12.34 4.56
C GLU A 95 -11.92 -11.50 3.32
N PHE A 96 -11.27 -12.16 2.38
CA PHE A 96 -10.87 -11.56 1.12
C PHE A 96 -12.11 -11.36 0.23
N THR A 97 -12.18 -10.24 -0.47
CA THR A 97 -13.28 -9.89 -1.38
C THR A 97 -12.91 -10.24 -2.82
N PRO A 98 -13.40 -11.36 -3.40
CA PRO A 98 -12.91 -11.86 -4.70
C PRO A 98 -13.12 -10.92 -5.87
N VAL A 99 -14.16 -10.09 -5.85
CA VAL A 99 -14.45 -9.12 -6.93
C VAL A 99 -13.32 -8.11 -7.12
N ASN A 100 -12.53 -7.86 -6.07
CA ASN A 100 -11.39 -6.95 -6.13
C ASN A 100 -10.27 -7.46 -7.05
N ASP A 101 -10.13 -8.79 -7.23
CA ASP A 101 -9.19 -9.35 -8.21
C ASP A 101 -9.57 -8.96 -9.65
N THR A 102 -10.85 -8.98 -9.98
CA THR A 102 -11.34 -8.58 -11.30
C THR A 102 -11.05 -7.10 -11.58
N ARG A 103 -11.27 -6.23 -10.59
CA ARG A 103 -10.96 -4.79 -10.68
C ARG A 103 -9.46 -4.55 -10.90
N LEU A 104 -8.62 -5.28 -10.17
CA LEU A 104 -7.17 -5.18 -10.32
C LEU A 104 -6.69 -5.65 -11.70
N GLU A 105 -7.24 -6.72 -12.24
CA GLU A 105 -6.91 -7.19 -13.61
C GLU A 105 -7.37 -6.18 -14.68
N GLU A 106 -8.47 -5.51 -14.48
CA GLU A 106 -8.91 -4.40 -15.34
C GLU A 106 -7.93 -3.22 -15.29
N LEU A 107 -7.46 -2.84 -14.09
CA LEU A 107 -6.45 -1.82 -13.92
C LEU A 107 -5.15 -2.17 -14.66
N LYS A 108 -4.65 -3.39 -14.51
CA LYS A 108 -3.44 -3.87 -15.20
C LYS A 108 -3.56 -3.77 -16.72
N ARG A 109 -4.73 -4.08 -17.27
CA ARG A 109 -5.00 -3.99 -18.72
C ARG A 109 -5.11 -2.55 -19.20
N SER A 110 -5.84 -1.73 -18.49
CA SER A 110 -6.10 -0.33 -18.88
C SER A 110 -4.91 0.59 -18.66
N LYS A 111 -4.01 0.24 -17.75
CA LYS A 111 -2.89 1.07 -17.31
C LYS A 111 -3.30 2.48 -16.88
N ARG A 112 -4.54 2.63 -16.40
CA ARG A 112 -5.01 3.94 -15.94
C ARG A 112 -4.19 4.42 -14.74
N ILE A 113 -4.05 5.73 -14.62
CA ILE A 113 -3.37 6.40 -13.51
C ILE A 113 -4.40 6.86 -12.48
N HIS A 114 -5.48 7.49 -12.92
CA HIS A 114 -6.55 7.96 -12.06
C HIS A 114 -7.54 6.86 -11.74
N CYS A 115 -7.95 6.73 -10.48
CA CYS A 115 -9.10 5.90 -10.12
C CYS A 115 -10.41 6.54 -10.55
N ARG A 116 -11.45 5.73 -10.68
CA ARG A 116 -12.78 6.20 -11.10
C ARG A 116 -13.51 6.91 -9.95
N GLN A 117 -13.44 6.33 -8.76
CA GLN A 117 -14.04 6.86 -7.55
C GLN A 117 -12.96 7.12 -6.52
N GLY A 118 -12.57 8.36 -6.34
CA GLY A 118 -11.50 8.74 -5.42
C GLY A 118 -11.72 10.14 -4.88
N LEU A 119 -10.65 10.84 -4.57
CA LEU A 119 -10.68 12.16 -3.91
C LEU A 119 -11.61 13.18 -4.60
N THR A 120 -11.70 13.16 -5.93
CA THR A 120 -12.55 14.10 -6.70
C THR A 120 -14.04 13.75 -6.66
N THR A 121 -14.40 12.57 -6.16
CA THR A 121 -15.79 12.10 -6.05
C THR A 121 -16.23 11.93 -4.60
N LEU A 122 -15.36 12.25 -3.64
CA LEU A 122 -15.67 12.12 -2.21
C LEU A 122 -16.73 13.13 -1.79
N THR A 123 -17.77 12.63 -1.16
CA THR A 123 -18.78 13.41 -0.49
C THR A 123 -18.88 13.02 0.98
N ASP A 124 -19.31 13.96 1.83
CA ASP A 124 -19.65 13.62 3.22
C ASP A 124 -21.02 12.95 3.33
N ALA A 125 -21.40 12.57 4.56
CA ALA A 125 -22.68 11.92 4.83
C ALA A 125 -23.92 12.75 4.41
N GLU A 126 -23.75 14.06 4.25
CA GLU A 126 -24.78 14.99 3.80
C GLU A 126 -24.68 15.29 2.28
N GLY A 127 -23.80 14.59 1.54
CA GLY A 127 -23.64 14.75 0.09
C GLY A 127 -22.85 16.00 -0.34
N ARG A 128 -22.13 16.66 0.58
CA ARG A 128 -21.29 17.82 0.25
C ARG A 128 -19.95 17.37 -0.34
N ASP A 129 -19.51 18.01 -1.40
CA ASP A 129 -18.22 17.78 -2.03
C ASP A 129 -17.05 18.05 -1.08
N LEU A 130 -16.22 17.05 -0.83
CA LEU A 130 -15.00 17.16 -0.02
C LEU A 130 -13.76 17.44 -0.86
N ALA A 131 -13.80 17.28 -2.17
CA ALA A 131 -12.66 17.49 -3.05
C ALA A 131 -12.13 18.94 -2.98
N SER A 132 -12.99 19.90 -2.74
CA SER A 132 -12.63 21.32 -2.61
C SER A 132 -11.78 21.64 -1.37
N LYS A 133 -11.69 20.71 -0.40
CA LYS A 133 -10.93 20.87 0.86
C LYS A 133 -9.55 20.22 0.83
N ILE A 134 -9.19 19.53 -0.26
CA ILE A 134 -7.95 18.80 -0.45
C ILE A 134 -6.95 19.60 -1.27
#